data_4b7b1affd90ca0a37fd537c4a89df8b5
#
_entry.id   4b7b1affd90ca0a37fd537c4a89df8b5
#
_cell.length_a   1.000
_cell.length_b   1.000
_cell.length_c   1.000
_cell.angle_alpha   90.00
_cell.angle_beta   90.00
_cell.angle_gamma   90.00
#
_symmetry.space_group_name_H-M   'P 1'
#
loop_
_entity.id
_entity.type
_entity.pdbx_description
1 polymer ?
#
loop_
_entity_poly.entity_id
_entity_poly.type
_entity_poly.pdbx_seq_one_letter_code
_entity_poly.pdbx_strand_id
1 'polypeptide(L)'
;MKNLTPVSFTNVEIKDNFWSERLSVNREKTLKANYEHLKKQGRIDAWTWKKGQPNKPHIFWDSDVAKWIEAVSYHLANKRNKSLEKKVDHVVEIMADAQLDNGYLNSYFINVEPDRKWTNLRNEHELYCAGHLIEAAVAYYDATGKNKFLKIMSKYANLINNIFGPNNNQKKGYPGHQEIELALIKLYRATDNEKYLELSKFFLMQRGQDPHYFEIEQKKFEKKYPDKFYMHPPLINRIYSQTHKPV
;
A
#
# COMPACT_ATOMS: atom_id res chain seq x y z
N MET A 1 -27.34 3.09 -17.45
CA MET A 1 -26.77 1.97 -16.66
C MET A 1 -27.21 2.10 -15.22
N LYS A 2 -27.66 1.03 -14.53
CA LYS A 2 -27.94 1.08 -13.10
C LYS A 2 -26.61 1.29 -12.37
N ASN A 3 -26.50 2.34 -11.57
CA ASN A 3 -25.34 2.56 -10.70
C ASN A 3 -25.31 1.47 -9.64
N LEU A 4 -24.33 0.57 -9.70
CA LEU A 4 -24.09 -0.43 -8.67
C LEU A 4 -23.30 0.21 -7.54
N THR A 5 -23.85 0.14 -6.32
CA THR A 5 -23.14 0.57 -5.11
C THR A 5 -22.72 -0.66 -4.32
N PRO A 6 -21.43 -0.82 -3.99
CA PRO A 6 -20.98 -1.96 -3.19
C PRO A 6 -21.55 -1.87 -1.76
N VAL A 7 -21.94 -3.00 -1.21
CA VAL A 7 -22.33 -3.10 0.21
C VAL A 7 -21.07 -2.98 1.06
N SER A 8 -21.10 -2.12 2.09
CA SER A 8 -19.99 -2.03 3.04
C SER A 8 -19.79 -3.36 3.77
N PHE A 9 -18.55 -3.79 3.94
CA PHE A 9 -18.23 -5.00 4.72
C PHE A 9 -18.69 -4.91 6.18
N THR A 10 -18.85 -3.70 6.71
CA THR A 10 -19.40 -3.45 8.05
C THR A 10 -20.87 -3.83 8.18
N ASN A 11 -21.57 -3.95 7.06
CA ASN A 11 -22.99 -4.32 7.00
C ASN A 11 -23.21 -5.78 6.58
N VAL A 12 -22.14 -6.58 6.52
CA VAL A 12 -22.21 -8.00 6.11
C VAL A 12 -21.90 -8.90 7.30
N GLU A 13 -22.80 -9.78 7.64
CA GLU A 13 -22.62 -10.83 8.65
C GLU A 13 -22.80 -12.20 7.98
N ILE A 14 -21.81 -13.08 8.15
CA ILE A 14 -21.86 -14.45 7.64
C ILE A 14 -22.37 -15.38 8.77
N LYS A 15 -23.50 -16.07 8.49
CA LYS A 15 -24.15 -17.01 9.40
C LYS A 15 -24.37 -18.34 8.69
N ASP A 16 -23.38 -19.20 8.69
CA ASP A 16 -23.46 -20.53 8.10
C ASP A 16 -22.60 -21.54 8.87
N ASN A 17 -22.65 -22.80 8.47
CA ASN A 17 -21.90 -23.88 9.13
C ASN A 17 -20.49 -24.08 8.58
N PHE A 18 -20.13 -23.39 7.49
CA PHE A 18 -18.83 -23.55 6.84
C PHE A 18 -17.89 -22.36 7.11
N TRP A 19 -18.33 -21.14 6.80
CA TRP A 19 -17.50 -19.95 6.93
C TRP A 19 -17.43 -19.43 8.37
N SER A 20 -18.51 -19.57 9.16
CA SER A 20 -18.53 -19.06 10.55
C SER A 20 -17.46 -19.71 11.42
N GLU A 21 -17.21 -21.03 11.26
CA GLU A 21 -16.14 -21.72 11.97
C GLU A 21 -14.76 -21.23 11.55
N ARG A 22 -14.52 -21.06 10.24
CA ARG A 22 -13.24 -20.55 9.68
C ARG A 22 -12.96 -19.12 10.12
N LEU A 23 -13.96 -18.27 10.12
CA LEU A 23 -13.86 -16.90 10.64
C LEU A 23 -13.52 -16.90 12.13
N SER A 24 -14.07 -17.85 12.90
CA SER A 24 -13.73 -18.00 14.32
C SER A 24 -12.27 -18.41 14.51
N VAL A 25 -11.79 -19.41 13.77
CA VAL A 25 -10.37 -19.84 13.80
C VAL A 25 -9.44 -18.69 13.40
N ASN A 26 -9.78 -17.98 12.32
CA ASN A 26 -9.00 -16.82 11.88
C ASN A 26 -8.88 -15.78 12.99
N ARG A 27 -9.97 -15.42 13.62
CA ARG A 27 -10.08 -14.48 14.72
C ARG A 27 -9.29 -14.87 15.96
N GLU A 28 -9.48 -16.11 16.42
CA GLU A 28 -8.98 -16.54 17.72
C GLU A 28 -7.50 -16.96 17.66
N LYS A 29 -7.03 -17.45 16.50
CA LYS A 29 -5.70 -18.03 16.33
C LYS A 29 -4.87 -17.33 15.27
N THR A 30 -5.34 -17.28 14.02
CA THR A 30 -4.51 -16.88 12.86
C THR A 30 -4.03 -15.44 12.96
N LEU A 31 -4.92 -14.47 13.25
CA LEU A 31 -4.55 -13.06 13.35
C LEU A 31 -3.52 -12.79 14.46
N LYS A 32 -3.61 -13.52 15.58
CA LYS A 32 -2.64 -13.44 16.68
C LYS A 32 -1.30 -14.04 16.28
N ALA A 33 -1.32 -15.23 15.70
CA ALA A 33 -0.11 -15.92 15.23
C ALA A 33 0.63 -15.09 14.17
N ASN A 34 -0.10 -14.52 13.21
CA ASN A 34 0.49 -13.66 12.18
C ASN A 34 1.16 -12.43 12.79
N TYR A 35 0.53 -11.77 13.78
CA TYR A 35 1.17 -10.66 14.48
C TYR A 35 2.51 -11.06 15.11
N GLU A 36 2.54 -12.19 15.84
CA GLU A 36 3.77 -12.66 16.49
C GLU A 36 4.85 -13.03 15.46
N HIS A 37 4.46 -13.59 14.30
CA HIS A 37 5.39 -13.87 13.20
C HIS A 37 5.95 -12.58 12.61
N LEU A 38 5.10 -11.58 12.29
CA LEU A 38 5.53 -10.28 11.75
C LEU A 38 6.50 -9.58 12.71
N LYS A 39 6.20 -9.63 14.03
CA LYS A 39 7.06 -9.06 15.06
C LYS A 39 8.39 -9.80 15.17
N LYS A 40 8.37 -11.14 15.27
CA LYS A 40 9.58 -11.96 15.36
C LYS A 40 10.50 -11.80 14.16
N GLN A 41 9.93 -11.57 12.96
CA GLN A 41 10.68 -11.34 11.73
C GLN A 41 11.12 -9.87 11.54
N GLY A 42 10.82 -8.99 12.49
CA GLY A 42 11.20 -7.57 12.43
C GLY A 42 10.37 -6.70 11.47
N ARG A 43 9.27 -7.21 10.94
CA ARG A 43 8.45 -6.47 9.96
C ARG A 43 7.69 -5.32 10.61
N ILE A 44 7.23 -5.51 11.86
CA ILE A 44 6.57 -4.43 12.62
C ILE A 44 7.56 -3.33 12.98
N ASP A 45 8.79 -3.72 13.33
CA ASP A 45 9.83 -2.78 13.75
C ASP A 45 10.65 -2.22 12.57
N ALA A 46 10.26 -2.57 11.32
CA ALA A 46 10.99 -2.17 10.10
C ALA A 46 11.09 -0.63 9.94
N TRP A 47 10.08 0.12 10.38
CA TRP A 47 10.09 1.59 10.32
C TRP A 47 11.06 2.24 11.30
N THR A 48 11.44 1.54 12.38
CA THR A 48 12.42 2.02 13.39
C THR A 48 13.79 1.38 13.24
N TRP A 49 13.99 0.52 12.23
CA TRP A 49 15.24 -0.18 12.00
C TRP A 49 16.40 0.78 11.73
N LYS A 50 17.58 0.45 12.27
CA LYS A 50 18.82 1.20 12.05
C LYS A 50 19.91 0.30 11.49
N LYS A 51 20.80 0.86 10.67
CA LYS A 51 21.93 0.14 10.08
C LYS A 51 22.73 -0.61 11.16
N GLY A 52 22.99 -1.89 10.92
CA GLY A 52 23.69 -2.78 11.85
C GLY A 52 22.77 -3.63 12.73
N GLN A 53 21.49 -3.33 12.81
CA GLN A 53 20.52 -4.21 13.49
C GLN A 53 20.16 -5.45 12.66
N PRO A 54 19.73 -6.55 13.29
CA PRO A 54 19.19 -7.72 12.59
C PRO A 54 17.89 -7.36 11.82
N ASN A 55 17.42 -8.29 11.00
CA ASN A 55 16.14 -8.15 10.28
C ASN A 55 16.08 -6.86 9.44
N LYS A 56 17.09 -6.64 8.60
CA LYS A 56 17.12 -5.53 7.64
C LYS A 56 15.81 -5.51 6.83
N PRO A 57 15.08 -4.37 6.75
CA PRO A 57 13.85 -4.25 5.99
C PRO A 57 14.00 -4.69 4.53
N HIS A 58 12.95 -5.25 3.97
CA HIS A 58 12.84 -5.59 2.55
C HIS A 58 11.83 -4.67 1.86
N ILE A 59 11.97 -4.48 0.56
CA ILE A 59 11.20 -3.52 -0.26
C ILE A 59 9.68 -3.66 -0.18
N PHE A 60 9.15 -4.82 0.22
CA PHE A 60 7.69 -5.05 0.31
C PHE A 60 7.17 -5.39 1.73
N TRP A 61 8.01 -5.31 2.77
CA TRP A 61 7.58 -5.68 4.13
C TRP A 61 6.43 -4.83 4.66
N ASP A 62 6.34 -3.58 4.25
CA ASP A 62 5.24 -2.68 4.66
C ASP A 62 3.88 -3.26 4.25
N SER A 63 3.80 -3.90 3.07
CA SER A 63 2.57 -4.53 2.60
C SER A 63 2.13 -5.73 3.42
N ASP A 64 3.07 -6.48 4.03
CA ASP A 64 2.72 -7.62 4.88
C ASP A 64 2.03 -7.16 6.16
N VAL A 65 2.55 -6.09 6.76
CA VAL A 65 1.95 -5.47 7.97
C VAL A 65 0.60 -4.84 7.62
N ALA A 66 0.51 -4.16 6.48
CA ALA A 66 -0.74 -3.56 5.99
C ALA A 66 -1.83 -4.61 5.82
N LYS A 67 -1.56 -5.73 5.15
CA LYS A 67 -2.51 -6.84 4.96
C LYS A 67 -2.97 -7.45 6.28
N TRP A 68 -2.08 -7.54 7.27
CA TRP A 68 -2.47 -7.97 8.61
C TRP A 68 -3.43 -6.97 9.28
N ILE A 69 -3.14 -5.66 9.20
CA ILE A 69 -4.03 -4.61 9.74
C ILE A 69 -5.39 -4.66 9.05
N GLU A 70 -5.43 -4.79 7.74
CA GLU A 70 -6.68 -4.88 6.97
C GLU A 70 -7.51 -6.09 7.39
N ALA A 71 -6.88 -7.28 7.52
CA ALA A 71 -7.55 -8.49 7.99
C ALA A 71 -8.08 -8.34 9.43
N VAL A 72 -7.34 -7.69 10.32
CA VAL A 72 -7.82 -7.35 11.67
C VAL A 72 -9.02 -6.41 11.59
N SER A 73 -8.99 -5.41 10.71
CA SER A 73 -10.06 -4.43 10.54
C SER A 73 -11.37 -5.09 10.10
N TYR A 74 -11.32 -5.98 9.12
CA TYR A 74 -12.49 -6.77 8.71
C TYR A 74 -13.07 -7.62 9.84
N HIS A 75 -12.20 -8.13 10.73
CA HIS A 75 -12.68 -8.83 11.91
C HIS A 75 -13.33 -7.88 12.93
N LEU A 76 -12.70 -6.72 13.21
CA LEU A 76 -13.20 -5.74 14.19
C LEU A 76 -14.56 -5.18 13.83
N ALA A 77 -14.88 -5.05 12.53
CA ALA A 77 -16.18 -4.62 12.06
C ALA A 77 -17.31 -5.55 12.49
N ASN A 78 -17.05 -6.87 12.55
CA ASN A 78 -18.04 -7.87 12.95
C ASN A 78 -18.04 -8.16 14.46
N LYS A 79 -16.86 -8.20 15.08
CA LYS A 79 -16.71 -8.51 16.50
C LYS A 79 -15.53 -7.76 17.10
N ARG A 80 -15.83 -6.82 17.97
CA ARG A 80 -14.81 -5.99 18.63
C ARG A 80 -13.84 -6.84 19.45
N ASN A 81 -12.55 -6.58 19.29
CA ASN A 81 -11.47 -7.23 20.01
C ASN A 81 -10.42 -6.19 20.44
N LYS A 82 -10.52 -5.74 21.70
CA LYS A 82 -9.63 -4.69 22.26
C LYS A 82 -8.14 -5.05 22.21
N SER A 83 -7.79 -6.34 22.28
CA SER A 83 -6.38 -6.77 22.23
C SER A 83 -5.81 -6.59 20.82
N LEU A 84 -6.53 -7.01 19.77
CA LEU A 84 -6.12 -6.79 18.39
C LEU A 84 -6.12 -5.30 18.02
N GLU A 85 -7.15 -4.56 18.46
CA GLU A 85 -7.24 -3.12 18.24
C GLU A 85 -6.02 -2.38 18.83
N LYS A 86 -5.61 -2.71 20.07
CA LYS A 86 -4.40 -2.14 20.68
C LYS A 86 -3.11 -2.48 19.91
N LYS A 87 -3.02 -3.69 19.34
CA LYS A 87 -1.86 -4.07 18.52
C LYS A 87 -1.81 -3.24 17.23
N VAL A 88 -2.95 -3.00 16.57
CA VAL A 88 -3.02 -2.10 15.41
C VAL A 88 -2.65 -0.67 15.81
N ASP A 89 -3.23 -0.13 16.89
CA ASP A 89 -2.91 1.21 17.37
C ASP A 89 -1.39 1.37 17.60
N HIS A 90 -0.76 0.38 18.23
CA HIS A 90 0.70 0.39 18.46
C HIS A 90 1.49 0.46 17.15
N VAL A 91 1.12 -0.33 16.14
CA VAL A 91 1.77 -0.29 14.81
C VAL A 91 1.55 1.06 14.14
N VAL A 92 0.35 1.63 14.27
CA VAL A 92 0.04 2.97 13.72
C VAL A 92 0.87 4.06 14.39
N GLU A 93 1.16 3.97 15.71
CA GLU A 93 2.08 4.89 16.38
C GLU A 93 3.49 4.79 15.79
N ILE A 94 4.03 3.58 15.61
CA ILE A 94 5.36 3.38 14.99
C ILE A 94 5.41 4.02 13.58
N MET A 95 4.36 3.85 12.78
CA MET A 95 4.27 4.48 11.46
C MET A 95 4.19 6.00 11.54
N ALA A 96 3.43 6.54 12.52
CA ALA A 96 3.31 7.98 12.74
C ALA A 96 4.66 8.61 13.06
N ASP A 97 5.44 7.99 13.96
CA ASP A 97 6.76 8.47 14.38
C ASP A 97 7.80 8.35 13.25
N ALA A 98 7.65 7.37 12.35
CA ALA A 98 8.55 7.15 11.22
C ALA A 98 8.22 8.00 9.99
N GLN A 99 7.00 8.55 9.89
CA GLN A 99 6.60 9.33 8.73
C GLN A 99 7.41 10.62 8.61
N LEU A 100 8.09 10.82 7.49
CA LEU A 100 8.86 12.03 7.23
C LEU A 100 7.96 13.28 7.17
N ASP A 101 8.54 14.46 7.42
CA ASP A 101 7.83 15.74 7.44
C ASP A 101 7.05 16.01 6.14
N ASN A 102 7.59 15.59 5.00
CA ASN A 102 6.93 15.72 3.70
C ASN A 102 5.79 14.70 3.48
N GLY A 103 5.56 13.78 4.42
CA GLY A 103 4.52 12.75 4.34
C GLY A 103 4.98 11.39 3.81
N TYR A 104 6.24 11.24 3.39
CA TYR A 104 6.76 9.96 2.90
C TYR A 104 6.76 8.89 3.99
N LEU A 105 6.33 7.66 3.64
CA LEU A 105 6.32 6.52 4.55
C LEU A 105 6.61 5.23 3.78
N ASN A 106 7.81 4.69 3.96
CA ASN A 106 8.22 3.36 3.48
C ASN A 106 9.44 2.92 4.28
N SER A 107 9.36 1.76 4.94
CA SER A 107 10.40 1.33 5.88
C SER A 107 11.75 1.11 5.22
N TYR A 108 11.77 0.54 4.00
CA TYR A 108 13.02 0.28 3.27
C TYR A 108 13.69 1.56 2.79
N PHE A 109 12.94 2.45 2.12
CA PHE A 109 13.51 3.68 1.55
C PHE A 109 13.67 4.82 2.55
N ILE A 110 13.21 4.67 3.79
CA ILE A 110 13.60 5.58 4.88
C ILE A 110 14.92 5.12 5.47
N ASN A 111 15.07 3.81 5.77
CA ASN A 111 16.13 3.32 6.63
C ASN A 111 17.29 2.64 5.90
N VAL A 112 17.09 2.12 4.68
CA VAL A 112 18.07 1.30 3.97
C VAL A 112 18.66 2.01 2.77
N GLU A 113 17.85 2.54 1.87
CA GLU A 113 18.29 3.19 0.62
C GLU A 113 17.55 4.53 0.38
N PRO A 114 17.74 5.55 1.24
CA PRO A 114 16.97 6.79 1.19
C PRO A 114 17.12 7.59 -0.11
N ASP A 115 18.25 7.44 -0.80
CA ASP A 115 18.54 8.15 -2.06
C ASP A 115 17.88 7.51 -3.28
N ARG A 116 17.23 6.35 -3.09
CA ARG A 116 16.61 5.59 -4.18
C ARG A 116 15.10 5.72 -4.27
N LYS A 117 14.48 6.57 -3.47
CA LYS A 117 13.03 6.82 -3.52
C LYS A 117 12.59 7.15 -4.94
N TRP A 118 11.52 6.48 -5.39
CA TRP A 118 10.88 6.72 -6.70
C TRP A 118 11.78 6.51 -7.92
N THR A 119 12.82 5.69 -7.83
CA THR A 119 13.78 5.47 -8.94
C THR A 119 13.51 4.20 -9.74
N ASN A 120 12.79 3.24 -9.16
CA ASN A 120 12.44 1.97 -9.80
C ASN A 120 11.02 1.55 -9.41
N LEU A 121 10.04 2.22 -10.01
CA LEU A 121 8.62 1.99 -9.73
C LEU A 121 8.17 0.60 -10.15
N ARG A 122 8.86 0.00 -11.12
CA ARG A 122 8.54 -1.32 -11.63
C ARG A 122 8.77 -2.41 -10.60
N ASN A 123 9.94 -2.43 -9.94
CA ASN A 123 10.39 -3.59 -9.17
C ASN A 123 10.43 -3.34 -7.66
N GLU A 124 10.49 -2.08 -7.20
CA GLU A 124 10.81 -1.77 -5.80
C GLU A 124 9.61 -1.48 -4.92
N HIS A 125 8.43 -1.71 -5.41
CA HIS A 125 7.18 -1.84 -4.64
C HIS A 125 6.77 -0.64 -3.77
N GLU A 126 7.33 0.58 -3.96
CA GLU A 126 6.97 1.76 -3.14
C GLU A 126 5.47 2.09 -3.24
N LEU A 127 4.94 2.22 -4.47
CA LEU A 127 3.53 2.52 -4.70
C LEU A 127 2.62 1.34 -4.33
N TYR A 128 3.08 0.10 -4.49
CA TYR A 128 2.39 -1.10 -4.04
C TYR A 128 2.23 -1.12 -2.50
N CYS A 129 3.30 -0.87 -1.77
CA CYS A 129 3.26 -0.77 -0.30
C CYS A 129 2.36 0.38 0.16
N ALA A 130 2.44 1.54 -0.50
CA ALA A 130 1.56 2.67 -0.23
C ALA A 130 0.09 2.31 -0.44
N GLY A 131 -0.23 1.57 -1.51
CA GLY A 131 -1.57 1.08 -1.80
C GLY A 131 -2.13 0.23 -0.66
N HIS A 132 -1.42 -0.83 -0.27
CA HIS A 132 -1.86 -1.70 0.84
C HIS A 132 -2.00 -0.97 2.17
N LEU A 133 -1.09 -0.03 2.48
CA LEU A 133 -1.20 0.79 3.69
C LEU A 133 -2.44 1.70 3.65
N ILE A 134 -2.77 2.27 2.50
CA ILE A 134 -3.99 3.08 2.30
C ILE A 134 -5.24 2.21 2.49
N GLU A 135 -5.29 1.01 1.88
CA GLU A 135 -6.42 0.08 2.05
C GLU A 135 -6.63 -0.29 3.51
N ALA A 136 -5.53 -0.65 4.20
CA ALA A 136 -5.57 -0.96 5.63
C ALA A 136 -6.06 0.22 6.48
N ALA A 137 -5.66 1.45 6.14
CA ALA A 137 -6.07 2.65 6.86
C ALA A 137 -7.56 2.95 6.69
N VAL A 138 -8.09 2.80 5.47
CA VAL A 138 -9.53 2.94 5.19
C VAL A 138 -10.32 1.86 5.92
N ALA A 139 -9.91 0.59 5.80
CA ALA A 139 -10.57 -0.51 6.48
C ALA A 139 -10.59 -0.35 8.01
N TYR A 140 -9.49 0.15 8.60
CA TYR A 140 -9.41 0.40 10.04
C TYR A 140 -10.30 1.56 10.47
N TYR A 141 -10.38 2.62 9.66
CA TYR A 141 -11.30 3.72 9.89
C TYR A 141 -12.77 3.28 9.81
N ASP A 142 -13.15 2.54 8.78
CA ASP A 142 -14.50 2.03 8.58
C ASP A 142 -14.95 1.11 9.73
N ALA A 143 -14.03 0.28 10.23
CA ALA A 143 -14.32 -0.68 11.29
C ALA A 143 -14.38 -0.06 12.70
N THR A 144 -13.62 1.02 12.95
CA THR A 144 -13.40 1.51 14.32
C THR A 144 -13.75 2.99 14.54
N GLY A 145 -13.88 3.78 13.48
CA GLY A 145 -14.02 5.23 13.52
C GLY A 145 -12.71 5.98 13.86
N LYS A 146 -11.58 5.27 14.08
CA LYS A 146 -10.28 5.88 14.42
C LYS A 146 -9.60 6.44 13.17
N ASN A 147 -9.34 7.73 13.14
CA ASN A 147 -8.86 8.42 11.95
C ASN A 147 -7.34 8.69 11.90
N LYS A 148 -6.57 8.28 12.91
CA LYS A 148 -5.12 8.57 12.96
C LYS A 148 -4.39 7.94 11.76
N PHE A 149 -4.62 6.66 11.50
CA PHE A 149 -3.98 5.96 10.38
C PHE A 149 -4.43 6.54 9.04
N LEU A 150 -5.71 6.85 8.89
CA LEU A 150 -6.25 7.52 7.70
C LEU A 150 -5.56 8.87 7.44
N LYS A 151 -5.30 9.68 8.46
CA LYS A 151 -4.58 10.95 8.34
C LYS A 151 -3.13 10.76 7.90
N ILE A 152 -2.42 9.78 8.46
CA ILE A 152 -1.05 9.41 8.06
C ILE A 152 -1.02 9.07 6.56
N MET A 153 -1.94 8.22 6.12
CA MET A 153 -1.99 7.78 4.72
C MET A 153 -2.50 8.85 3.78
N SER A 154 -3.39 9.74 4.21
CA SER A 154 -3.79 10.91 3.44
C SER A 154 -2.60 11.86 3.20
N LYS A 155 -1.74 12.06 4.20
CA LYS A 155 -0.51 12.87 4.06
C LYS A 155 0.45 12.21 3.05
N TYR A 156 0.59 10.89 3.08
CA TYR A 156 1.41 10.15 2.10
C TYR A 156 0.80 10.21 0.69
N ALA A 157 -0.50 10.01 0.54
CA ALA A 157 -1.19 10.12 -0.74
C ALA A 157 -1.09 11.53 -1.35
N ASN A 158 -1.13 12.59 -0.53
CA ASN A 158 -0.90 13.97 -0.97
C ASN A 158 0.53 14.16 -1.51
N LEU A 159 1.54 13.59 -0.85
CA LEU A 159 2.91 13.60 -1.37
C LEU A 159 2.99 12.88 -2.73
N ILE A 160 2.38 11.71 -2.84
CA ILE A 160 2.36 10.94 -4.10
C ILE A 160 1.69 11.76 -5.21
N ASN A 161 0.57 12.43 -4.92
CA ASN A 161 -0.11 13.31 -5.86
C ASN A 161 0.75 14.53 -6.30
N ASN A 162 1.63 15.01 -5.45
CA ASN A 162 2.56 16.08 -5.81
C ASN A 162 3.70 15.58 -6.71
N ILE A 163 4.11 14.32 -6.54
CA ILE A 163 5.21 13.71 -7.31
C ILE A 163 4.75 13.18 -8.67
N PHE A 164 3.57 12.57 -8.73
CA PHE A 164 3.02 11.93 -9.92
C PHE A 164 1.81 12.67 -10.46
N GLY A 165 1.71 12.79 -11.77
CA GLY A 165 0.58 13.47 -12.39
C GLY A 165 0.87 14.00 -13.79
N PRO A 166 -0.10 14.70 -14.41
CA PRO A 166 0.00 15.15 -15.79
C PRO A 166 0.88 16.39 -15.99
N ASN A 167 1.24 17.12 -14.93
CA ASN A 167 1.99 18.38 -15.06
C ASN A 167 3.46 18.15 -15.45
N ASN A 168 4.11 19.12 -16.08
CA ASN A 168 5.48 18.97 -16.60
C ASN A 168 6.53 18.69 -15.53
N ASN A 169 6.33 19.17 -14.30
CA ASN A 169 7.21 18.95 -13.16
C ASN A 169 6.94 17.63 -12.41
N GLN A 170 5.93 16.86 -12.82
CA GLN A 170 5.56 15.59 -12.20
C GLN A 170 6.10 14.39 -12.98
N LYS A 171 6.33 13.30 -12.26
CA LYS A 171 6.70 12.01 -12.87
C LYS A 171 5.52 11.41 -13.63
N LYS A 172 5.79 10.89 -14.84
CA LYS A 172 4.79 10.22 -15.70
C LYS A 172 4.73 8.71 -15.44
N GLY A 173 5.36 8.24 -14.37
CA GLY A 173 5.41 6.83 -14.00
C GLY A 173 4.13 6.31 -13.37
N TYR A 174 4.07 5.00 -13.28
CA TYR A 174 3.00 4.24 -12.62
C TYR A 174 3.59 3.00 -11.94
N PRO A 175 2.89 2.35 -10.97
CA PRO A 175 3.43 1.21 -10.26
C PRO A 175 3.61 -0.02 -11.15
N GLY A 176 4.60 -0.86 -10.88
CA GLY A 176 4.77 -2.15 -11.53
C GLY A 176 3.64 -3.13 -11.20
N HIS A 177 3.19 -3.12 -9.94
CA HIS A 177 2.01 -3.86 -9.46
C HIS A 177 0.83 -2.91 -9.31
N GLN A 178 -0.30 -3.28 -9.88
CA GLN A 178 -1.57 -2.57 -9.74
C GLN A 178 -2.12 -2.81 -8.32
N GLU A 179 -2.09 -1.78 -7.51
CA GLU A 179 -2.58 -1.82 -6.13
C GLU A 179 -3.05 -0.44 -5.69
N ILE A 180 -2.19 0.58 -5.85
CA ILE A 180 -2.49 1.93 -5.37
C ILE A 180 -3.70 2.56 -6.08
N GLU A 181 -4.00 2.15 -7.29
CA GLU A 181 -5.14 2.65 -8.07
C GLU A 181 -6.46 2.34 -7.36
N LEU A 182 -6.62 1.10 -6.89
CA LEU A 182 -7.77 0.68 -6.08
C LEU A 182 -7.80 1.37 -4.73
N ALA A 183 -6.65 1.41 -4.07
CA ALA A 183 -6.50 2.03 -2.74
C ALA A 183 -6.88 3.52 -2.76
N LEU A 184 -6.49 4.26 -3.79
CA LEU A 184 -6.85 5.68 -3.96
C LEU A 184 -8.36 5.87 -4.15
N ILE A 185 -9.06 4.97 -4.83
CA ILE A 185 -10.53 4.99 -4.93
C ILE A 185 -11.18 4.77 -3.56
N LYS A 186 -10.66 3.82 -2.76
CA LYS A 186 -11.13 3.62 -1.38
C LYS A 186 -10.88 4.87 -0.53
N LEU A 187 -9.70 5.48 -0.65
CA LEU A 187 -9.36 6.70 0.07
C LEU A 187 -10.25 7.88 -0.34
N TYR A 188 -10.52 8.04 -1.65
CA TYR A 188 -11.47 9.03 -2.15
C TYR A 188 -12.84 8.86 -1.49
N ARG A 189 -13.38 7.64 -1.48
CA ARG A 189 -14.69 7.35 -0.86
C ARG A 189 -14.73 7.63 0.64
N ALA A 190 -13.62 7.42 1.34
CA ALA A 190 -13.53 7.65 2.78
C ALA A 190 -13.33 9.13 3.16
N THR A 191 -12.83 9.96 2.23
CA THR A 191 -12.41 11.34 2.52
C THR A 191 -13.11 12.42 1.68
N ASP A 192 -13.83 12.00 0.63
CA ASP A 192 -14.45 12.85 -0.40
C ASP A 192 -13.46 13.82 -1.09
N ASN A 193 -12.18 13.44 -1.17
CA ASN A 193 -11.12 14.24 -1.77
C ASN A 193 -10.83 13.78 -3.21
N GLU A 194 -11.36 14.52 -4.19
CA GLU A 194 -11.26 14.22 -5.62
C GLU A 194 -9.82 14.08 -6.15
N LYS A 195 -8.82 14.65 -5.47
CA LYS A 195 -7.42 14.48 -5.87
C LYS A 195 -6.99 13.02 -5.91
N TYR A 196 -7.54 12.17 -5.04
CA TYR A 196 -7.22 10.75 -5.02
C TYR A 196 -7.87 10.00 -6.19
N LEU A 197 -9.08 10.39 -6.57
CA LEU A 197 -9.75 9.87 -7.77
C LEU A 197 -8.96 10.22 -9.03
N GLU A 198 -8.55 11.48 -9.19
CA GLU A 198 -7.77 11.94 -10.35
C GLU A 198 -6.38 11.30 -10.40
N LEU A 199 -5.73 11.09 -9.24
CA LEU A 199 -4.45 10.38 -9.19
C LEU A 199 -4.58 8.90 -9.59
N SER A 200 -5.63 8.21 -9.14
CA SER A 200 -5.94 6.85 -9.56
C SER A 200 -6.14 6.76 -11.08
N LYS A 201 -6.95 7.66 -11.62
CA LYS A 201 -7.19 7.79 -13.06
C LYS A 201 -5.89 8.06 -13.83
N PHE A 202 -5.04 8.95 -13.33
CA PHE A 202 -3.73 9.22 -13.93
C PHE A 202 -2.90 7.94 -14.05
N PHE A 203 -2.74 7.16 -12.99
CA PHE A 203 -1.97 5.92 -13.04
C PHE A 203 -2.53 4.91 -14.04
N LEU A 204 -3.86 4.76 -14.11
CA LEU A 204 -4.52 3.89 -15.07
C LEU A 204 -4.27 4.35 -16.52
N MET A 205 -4.42 5.64 -16.79
CA MET A 205 -4.27 6.22 -18.14
C MET A 205 -2.81 6.24 -18.63
N GLN A 206 -1.84 6.23 -17.72
CA GLN A 206 -0.42 6.16 -18.09
C GLN A 206 -0.01 4.77 -18.57
N ARG A 207 -0.72 3.72 -18.20
CA ARG A 207 -0.46 2.37 -18.71
C ARG A 207 -0.73 2.29 -20.20
N GLY A 208 0.19 1.70 -20.95
CA GLY A 208 0.06 1.54 -22.40
C GLY A 208 0.30 2.80 -23.22
N GLN A 209 0.81 3.88 -22.64
CA GLN A 209 1.28 5.06 -23.38
C GLN A 209 2.62 4.80 -24.05
N ASP A 210 2.87 5.41 -25.21
CA ASP A 210 4.15 5.41 -25.90
C ASP A 210 4.87 6.77 -25.72
N PRO A 211 6.19 6.78 -25.48
CA PRO A 211 7.06 5.64 -25.21
C PRO A 211 6.75 4.97 -23.87
N HIS A 212 6.97 3.66 -23.77
CA HIS A 212 6.69 2.88 -22.58
C HIS A 212 7.50 3.37 -21.36
N TYR A 213 6.82 3.71 -20.26
CA TYR A 213 7.48 4.36 -19.12
C TYR A 213 8.63 3.53 -18.53
N PHE A 214 8.47 2.22 -18.39
CA PHE A 214 9.51 1.37 -17.80
C PHE A 214 10.77 1.25 -18.66
N GLU A 215 10.69 1.48 -19.96
CA GLU A 215 11.89 1.58 -20.82
C GLU A 215 12.64 2.89 -20.56
N ILE A 216 11.92 3.97 -20.32
CA ILE A 216 12.50 5.26 -19.93
C ILE A 216 13.13 5.17 -18.53
N GLU A 217 12.41 4.55 -17.59
CA GLU A 217 12.88 4.36 -16.22
C GLU A 217 14.14 3.50 -16.18
N GLN A 218 14.16 2.38 -16.91
CA GLN A 218 15.32 1.50 -17.01
C GLN A 218 16.57 2.25 -17.46
N LYS A 219 16.51 2.97 -18.58
CA LYS A 219 17.64 3.73 -19.11
C LYS A 219 18.19 4.74 -18.09
N LYS A 220 17.30 5.41 -17.36
CA LYS A 220 17.70 6.36 -16.31
C LYS A 220 18.29 5.66 -15.10
N PHE A 221 17.71 4.53 -14.70
CA PHE A 221 18.14 3.73 -13.57
C PHE A 221 19.54 3.13 -13.79
N GLU A 222 19.77 2.46 -14.91
CA GLU A 222 21.05 1.84 -15.27
C GLU A 222 22.17 2.89 -15.40
N LYS A 223 21.85 4.07 -15.94
CA LYS A 223 22.82 5.18 -16.01
C LYS A 223 23.22 5.68 -14.62
N LYS A 224 22.28 5.74 -13.67
CA LYS A 224 22.51 6.26 -12.32
C LYS A 224 23.10 5.22 -11.37
N TYR A 225 22.74 3.95 -11.57
CA TYR A 225 23.10 2.82 -10.71
C TYR A 225 23.61 1.64 -11.55
N PRO A 226 24.81 1.75 -12.19
CA PRO A 226 25.32 0.75 -13.13
C PRO A 226 25.53 -0.64 -12.50
N ASP A 227 25.78 -0.69 -11.18
CA ASP A 227 25.98 -1.93 -10.43
C ASP A 227 24.69 -2.54 -9.88
N LYS A 228 23.53 -1.90 -10.14
CA LYS A 228 22.22 -2.38 -9.65
C LYS A 228 21.44 -3.02 -10.79
N PHE A 229 20.83 -4.15 -10.50
CA PHE A 229 20.01 -4.86 -11.47
C PHE A 229 18.62 -4.26 -11.60
N TYR A 230 18.22 -3.94 -12.83
CA TYR A 230 16.84 -3.62 -13.19
C TYR A 230 16.21 -4.85 -13.84
N MET A 231 15.30 -5.52 -13.15
CA MET A 231 14.72 -6.77 -13.64
C MET A 231 13.87 -6.51 -14.90
N HIS A 232 14.27 -7.08 -16.02
CA HIS A 232 13.61 -6.89 -17.30
C HIS A 232 13.43 -8.21 -18.03
N PRO A 233 12.30 -8.89 -17.88
CA PRO A 233 11.86 -9.82 -18.92
C PRO A 233 11.11 -9.01 -19.99
N PRO A 234 11.66 -8.87 -21.21
CA PRO A 234 11.08 -8.02 -22.27
C PRO A 234 9.64 -8.38 -22.66
N LEU A 235 9.28 -9.67 -22.59
CA LEU A 235 7.94 -10.16 -22.97
C LEU A 235 6.85 -9.84 -21.95
N ILE A 236 7.12 -9.93 -20.67
CA ILE A 236 6.13 -9.67 -19.61
C ILE A 236 5.72 -8.19 -19.60
N ASN A 237 6.64 -7.28 -19.89
CA ASN A 237 6.35 -5.85 -19.96
C ASN A 237 5.34 -5.50 -21.05
N ARG A 238 5.48 -6.07 -22.24
CA ARG A 238 4.56 -5.82 -23.36
C ARG A 238 3.15 -6.36 -23.06
N ILE A 239 3.04 -7.50 -22.39
CA ILE A 239 1.75 -8.08 -22.03
C ILE A 239 1.04 -7.19 -20.98
N TYR A 240 1.71 -6.75 -19.95
CA TYR A 240 1.12 -5.88 -18.92
C TYR A 240 0.80 -4.46 -19.41
N SER A 241 1.54 -3.95 -20.39
CA SER A 241 1.26 -2.63 -20.97
C SER A 241 0.16 -2.63 -22.03
N GLN A 242 0.01 -3.74 -22.77
CA GLN A 242 -0.96 -3.84 -23.87
C GLN A 242 -2.36 -4.25 -23.41
N THR A 243 -2.49 -4.95 -22.29
CA THR A 243 -3.79 -5.44 -21.79
C THR A 243 -4.65 -4.39 -21.13
N HIS A 244 -4.17 -3.13 -20.97
CA HIS A 244 -4.84 -2.11 -20.18
C HIS A 244 -4.89 -0.76 -20.90
N LYS A 245 -5.00 -0.74 -22.23
CA LYS A 245 -5.50 0.48 -22.89
C LYS A 245 -6.95 0.66 -22.45
N PRO A 246 -7.30 1.80 -21.84
CA PRO A 246 -8.70 2.09 -21.58
C PRO A 246 -9.45 2.10 -22.93
N VAL A 247 -10.54 1.37 -23.00
CA VAL A 247 -11.51 1.43 -24.08
C VAL A 247 -12.28 2.72 -23.97
#